data_8386a982b6d69b357bac66868c754397
#
_entry.id   8386a982b6d69b357bac66868c754397
#
_cell.length_a   1.000
_cell.length_b   1.000
_cell.length_c   1.000
_cell.angle_alpha   90.00
_cell.angle_beta   90.00
_cell.angle_gamma   90.00
#
_symmetry.space_group_name_H-M   'P 1'
#
loop_
_entity.id
_entity.type
_entity.pdbx_description
1 polymer ?
#
loop_
_entity_poly.entity_id
_entity_poly.type
_entity_poly.pdbx_seq_one_letter_code
_entity_poly.pdbx_strand_id
1 'polypeptide(L)'
;MMTVPFSQPEKHSMTTMKAVGFNRPLPASDENCLLDIELPAPEPKPHDLLVEVRAVSVNPADVKVRAVHTPAEGKYRVLGWDAAGVVKAVGSEVRGFKAGDEVYYAGAINRQGSYAQLQAVDSRIAAKKPRTLDFAQAAALPLTALTAWETLFDRLDVNKPVAGDSRALLLVGGAGGVGSITVQLLKTLTDIQIIATASRPESEAWLRRLGADFVINHHHSLPEQVEKLGIGTPSWAFSTSHTEHYLPQLAELLAPQGRIALIDDPAALDANPLKGKSISLHWEFMFTRPLRETADIARQGEILAKVAQLVDEGRLHSTVTQTINGINAANLRRAHQMVERGDMVGKVVLAGW
;
A
#
# COMPACT_ATOMS: atom_id res chain seq x y z
N MET A 1 -60.89 -25.28 21.68
CA MET A 1 -59.78 -25.09 20.74
C MET A 1 -59.25 -23.70 20.95
N MET A 2 -58.09 -23.56 21.64
CA MET A 2 -57.45 -22.29 21.81
C MET A 2 -56.46 -22.09 20.61
N THR A 3 -56.73 -21.07 19.83
CA THR A 3 -55.81 -20.65 18.72
C THR A 3 -54.64 -19.87 19.31
N VAL A 4 -53.43 -20.41 19.20
CA VAL A 4 -52.21 -19.73 19.53
C VAL A 4 -51.87 -18.76 18.35
N PRO A 5 -51.64 -17.47 18.58
CA PRO A 5 -51.28 -16.57 17.51
C PRO A 5 -49.82 -16.86 17.06
N PHE A 6 -49.63 -17.12 15.77
CA PHE A 6 -48.32 -17.14 15.14
C PHE A 6 -47.71 -15.74 15.23
N SER A 7 -46.66 -15.59 16.02
CA SER A 7 -45.83 -14.39 15.98
C SER A 7 -45.09 -14.36 14.65
N GLN A 8 -45.29 -13.30 13.86
CA GLN A 8 -44.50 -13.03 12.68
C GLN A 8 -43.05 -12.81 13.11
N PRO A 9 -42.04 -13.32 12.36
CA PRO A 9 -40.64 -13.02 12.65
C PRO A 9 -40.42 -11.51 12.51
N GLU A 10 -39.88 -10.90 13.56
CA GLU A 10 -39.43 -9.50 13.53
C GLU A 10 -38.47 -9.34 12.34
N LYS A 11 -38.83 -8.47 11.40
CA LYS A 11 -37.92 -7.99 10.37
C LYS A 11 -36.77 -7.27 11.08
N HIS A 12 -35.64 -7.93 11.27
CA HIS A 12 -34.42 -7.26 11.66
C HIS A 12 -34.16 -6.16 10.60
N SER A 13 -34.35 -4.91 10.98
CA SER A 13 -33.96 -3.76 10.18
C SER A 13 -32.46 -3.89 9.93
N MET A 14 -32.08 -4.27 8.70
CA MET A 14 -30.66 -4.28 8.32
C MET A 14 -30.12 -2.85 8.46
N THR A 15 -29.17 -2.67 9.35
CA THR A 15 -28.48 -1.39 9.53
C THR A 15 -27.73 -1.07 8.22
N THR A 16 -28.04 0.08 7.60
CA THR A 16 -27.33 0.56 6.40
C THR A 16 -26.14 1.42 6.80
N MET A 17 -25.17 1.54 5.91
CA MET A 17 -24.00 2.40 6.03
C MET A 17 -23.75 3.18 4.74
N LYS A 18 -23.19 4.38 4.86
CA LYS A 18 -22.69 5.12 3.71
C LYS A 18 -21.40 4.50 3.18
N ALA A 19 -21.26 4.49 1.86
CA ALA A 19 -20.05 4.03 1.16
C ALA A 19 -19.86 4.80 -0.14
N VAL A 20 -18.66 4.69 -0.70
CA VAL A 20 -18.37 5.14 -2.06
C VAL A 20 -18.00 3.93 -2.90
N GLY A 21 -18.73 3.71 -3.98
CA GLY A 21 -18.53 2.56 -4.85
C GLY A 21 -18.69 2.90 -6.32
N PHE A 22 -18.42 1.92 -7.17
CA PHE A 22 -18.66 2.02 -8.60
C PHE A 22 -19.34 0.75 -9.13
N ASN A 23 -20.05 0.86 -10.24
CA ASN A 23 -20.78 -0.24 -10.88
C ASN A 23 -20.32 -0.52 -12.32
N ARG A 24 -19.41 0.30 -12.87
CA ARG A 24 -18.78 0.13 -14.18
C ARG A 24 -17.43 0.84 -14.24
N PRO A 25 -16.47 0.34 -15.04
CA PRO A 25 -15.20 1.01 -15.21
C PRO A 25 -15.38 2.31 -16.00
N LEU A 26 -14.96 3.43 -15.41
CA LEU A 26 -14.99 4.76 -16.02
C LEU A 26 -13.68 5.51 -15.66
N PRO A 27 -13.21 6.44 -16.50
CA PRO A 27 -12.05 7.27 -16.18
C PRO A 27 -12.32 8.16 -14.97
N ALA A 28 -11.29 8.57 -14.23
CA ALA A 28 -11.45 9.44 -13.05
C ALA A 28 -12.01 10.82 -13.37
N SER A 29 -11.99 11.22 -14.64
CA SER A 29 -12.60 12.46 -15.12
C SER A 29 -14.13 12.40 -15.22
N ASP A 30 -14.72 11.20 -15.27
CA ASP A 30 -16.17 11.00 -15.30
C ASP A 30 -16.74 11.16 -13.88
N GLU A 31 -17.77 12.00 -13.74
CA GLU A 31 -18.42 12.25 -12.46
C GLU A 31 -19.11 11.01 -11.86
N ASN A 32 -19.45 10.02 -12.69
CA ASN A 32 -20.06 8.75 -12.28
C ASN A 32 -19.07 7.63 -12.03
N CYS A 33 -17.76 7.88 -12.11
CA CYS A 33 -16.75 6.83 -11.90
C CYS A 33 -16.67 6.34 -10.46
N LEU A 34 -17.15 7.13 -9.51
CA LEU A 34 -17.36 6.81 -8.10
C LEU A 34 -18.65 7.50 -7.64
N LEU A 35 -19.49 6.78 -6.91
CA LEU A 35 -20.81 7.23 -6.47
C LEU A 35 -20.95 7.10 -4.96
N ASP A 36 -21.60 8.08 -4.32
CA ASP A 36 -22.04 7.94 -2.94
C ASP A 36 -23.24 6.98 -2.92
N ILE A 37 -23.18 5.93 -2.13
CA ILE A 37 -24.17 4.84 -2.06
C ILE A 37 -24.46 4.45 -0.62
N GLU A 38 -25.59 3.76 -0.42
CA GLU A 38 -25.91 3.08 0.82
C GLU A 38 -25.85 1.56 0.62
N LEU A 39 -25.22 0.86 1.55
CA LEU A 39 -25.08 -0.58 1.56
C LEU A 39 -25.48 -1.13 2.92
N PRO A 40 -25.91 -2.40 3.01
CA PRO A 40 -26.02 -3.08 4.29
C PRO A 40 -24.67 -3.09 5.02
N ALA A 41 -24.70 -2.83 6.33
CA ALA A 41 -23.50 -2.97 7.16
C ALA A 41 -22.98 -4.42 7.09
N PRO A 42 -21.67 -4.65 6.95
CA PRO A 42 -21.14 -6.00 6.87
C PRO A 42 -21.17 -6.68 8.23
N GLU A 43 -21.45 -7.99 8.23
CA GLU A 43 -21.28 -8.83 9.39
C GLU A 43 -19.85 -9.40 9.44
N PRO A 44 -19.16 -9.35 10.59
CA PRO A 44 -17.82 -9.88 10.72
C PRO A 44 -17.83 -11.43 10.67
N LYS A 45 -16.97 -12.02 9.84
CA LYS A 45 -16.67 -13.45 9.84
C LYS A 45 -15.86 -13.84 11.10
N PRO A 46 -15.63 -15.13 11.38
CA PRO A 46 -14.93 -15.56 12.61
C PRO A 46 -13.60 -14.86 12.88
N HIS A 47 -12.79 -14.62 11.87
CA HIS A 47 -11.50 -13.92 12.00
C HIS A 47 -11.59 -12.40 11.80
N ASP A 48 -12.75 -11.82 11.51
CA ASP A 48 -12.87 -10.42 11.12
C ASP A 48 -12.98 -9.45 12.31
N LEU A 49 -12.40 -8.29 12.11
CA LEU A 49 -12.75 -7.07 12.82
C LEU A 49 -13.80 -6.32 12.01
N LEU A 50 -14.85 -5.84 12.65
CA LEU A 50 -15.74 -4.81 12.10
C LEU A 50 -15.18 -3.46 12.51
N VAL A 51 -14.69 -2.69 11.56
CA VAL A 51 -14.00 -1.42 11.81
C VAL A 51 -14.87 -0.25 11.34
N GLU A 52 -15.09 0.72 12.22
CA GLU A 52 -15.59 2.04 11.87
C GLU A 52 -14.42 2.85 11.29
N VAL A 53 -14.45 3.06 9.96
CA VAL A 53 -13.37 3.71 9.22
C VAL A 53 -13.38 5.21 9.51
N ARG A 54 -12.25 5.77 9.91
CA ARG A 54 -12.04 7.18 10.23
C ARG A 54 -11.24 7.91 9.15
N ALA A 55 -10.31 7.22 8.52
CA ALA A 55 -9.51 7.75 7.42
C ALA A 55 -9.12 6.64 6.45
N VAL A 56 -8.94 7.02 5.19
CA VAL A 56 -8.50 6.15 4.09
C VAL A 56 -7.43 6.84 3.28
N SER A 57 -6.58 6.05 2.61
CA SER A 57 -5.59 6.59 1.69
C SER A 57 -5.75 5.96 0.31
N VAL A 58 -5.51 6.73 -0.75
CA VAL A 58 -5.64 6.26 -2.13
C VAL A 58 -4.31 5.73 -2.64
N ASN A 59 -4.37 4.61 -3.35
CA ASN A 59 -3.22 3.91 -3.92
C ASN A 59 -3.39 3.70 -5.43
N PRO A 60 -2.31 3.48 -6.19
CA PRO A 60 -2.39 3.08 -7.59
C PRO A 60 -3.25 1.83 -7.83
N ALA A 61 -3.32 0.89 -6.87
CA ALA A 61 -4.20 -0.28 -6.93
C ALA A 61 -5.68 0.09 -7.02
N ASP A 62 -6.14 1.11 -6.27
CA ASP A 62 -7.53 1.60 -6.31
C ASP A 62 -7.89 2.09 -7.71
N VAL A 63 -7.00 2.87 -8.30
CA VAL A 63 -7.15 3.46 -9.63
C VAL A 63 -7.18 2.37 -10.71
N LYS A 64 -6.22 1.43 -10.64
CA LYS A 64 -6.12 0.31 -11.59
C LYS A 64 -7.37 -0.58 -11.55
N VAL A 65 -7.83 -0.95 -10.35
CA VAL A 65 -9.04 -1.79 -10.20
C VAL A 65 -10.28 -1.06 -10.70
N ARG A 66 -10.45 0.24 -10.37
CA ARG A 66 -11.56 1.03 -10.91
C ARG A 66 -11.59 1.05 -12.43
N ALA A 67 -10.41 1.16 -13.07
CA ALA A 67 -10.29 1.29 -14.52
C ALA A 67 -10.66 0.02 -15.30
N VAL A 68 -10.52 -1.17 -14.69
CA VAL A 68 -10.67 -2.45 -15.42
C VAL A 68 -11.75 -3.37 -14.86
N HIS A 69 -12.12 -3.25 -13.59
CA HIS A 69 -13.06 -4.16 -12.96
C HIS A 69 -14.51 -3.79 -13.31
N THR A 70 -15.29 -4.77 -13.77
CA THR A 70 -16.73 -4.63 -13.98
C THR A 70 -17.46 -5.40 -12.89
N PRO A 71 -18.14 -4.73 -11.94
CA PRO A 71 -18.97 -5.40 -10.96
C PRO A 71 -20.13 -6.16 -11.61
N ALA A 72 -20.64 -7.19 -10.94
CA ALA A 72 -21.84 -7.90 -11.39
C ALA A 72 -23.02 -6.93 -11.51
N GLU A 73 -23.96 -7.23 -12.43
CA GLU A 73 -25.15 -6.39 -12.68
C GLU A 73 -25.91 -6.07 -11.38
N GLY A 74 -26.26 -4.81 -11.20
CA GLY A 74 -26.95 -4.32 -10.01
C GLY A 74 -26.10 -4.31 -8.73
N LYS A 75 -24.79 -4.58 -8.81
CA LYS A 75 -23.88 -4.55 -7.66
C LYS A 75 -22.90 -3.38 -7.76
N TYR A 76 -22.44 -2.96 -6.59
CA TYR A 76 -21.37 -1.97 -6.45
C TYR A 76 -20.11 -2.63 -5.90
N ARG A 77 -18.96 -2.16 -6.38
CA ARG A 77 -17.66 -2.46 -5.81
C ARG A 77 -17.19 -1.27 -5.00
N VAL A 78 -16.87 -1.49 -3.73
CA VAL A 78 -16.21 -0.52 -2.85
C VAL A 78 -14.71 -0.75 -2.92
N LEU A 79 -13.95 0.30 -3.19
CA LEU A 79 -12.48 0.31 -3.21
C LEU A 79 -11.92 0.74 -1.85
N GLY A 80 -10.60 0.87 -1.78
CA GLY A 80 -9.87 1.34 -0.60
C GLY A 80 -9.08 0.21 0.06
N TRP A 81 -7.75 0.31 -0.06
CA TRP A 81 -6.81 -0.65 0.54
C TRP A 81 -5.75 0.09 1.34
N ASP A 82 -6.22 1.00 2.18
CA ASP A 82 -5.52 1.68 3.25
C ASP A 82 -6.56 2.31 4.17
N ALA A 83 -6.59 1.94 5.41
CA ALA A 83 -7.52 2.50 6.37
C ALA A 83 -6.95 2.57 7.79
N ALA A 84 -7.47 3.51 8.55
CA ALA A 84 -7.37 3.57 9.99
C ALA A 84 -8.75 3.86 10.60
N GLY A 85 -9.08 3.19 11.71
CA GLY A 85 -10.39 3.30 12.32
C GLY A 85 -10.48 2.64 13.69
N VAL A 86 -11.70 2.50 14.19
CA VAL A 86 -12.00 1.96 15.51
C VAL A 86 -12.77 0.66 15.38
N VAL A 87 -12.34 -0.38 16.05
CA VAL A 87 -13.03 -1.67 16.10
C VAL A 87 -14.39 -1.52 16.81
N LYS A 88 -15.47 -1.91 16.14
CA LYS A 88 -16.84 -1.92 16.70
C LYS A 88 -17.24 -3.28 17.22
N ALA A 89 -16.82 -4.35 16.53
CA ALA A 89 -17.09 -5.73 16.90
C ALA A 89 -15.95 -6.63 16.40
N VAL A 90 -15.85 -7.81 16.96
CA VAL A 90 -14.85 -8.82 16.59
C VAL A 90 -15.53 -10.16 16.35
N GLY A 91 -15.04 -10.92 15.37
CA GLY A 91 -15.47 -12.29 15.11
C GLY A 91 -15.03 -13.26 16.21
N SER A 92 -15.63 -14.44 16.24
CA SER A 92 -15.47 -15.43 17.32
C SER A 92 -14.05 -15.98 17.50
N GLU A 93 -13.24 -15.95 16.43
CA GLU A 93 -11.88 -16.47 16.42
C GLU A 93 -10.81 -15.39 16.53
N VAL A 94 -11.21 -14.12 16.63
CA VAL A 94 -10.27 -13.00 16.78
C VAL A 94 -9.53 -13.09 18.12
N ARG A 95 -8.23 -12.82 18.07
CA ARG A 95 -7.36 -12.72 19.24
C ARG A 95 -6.59 -11.41 19.20
N GLY A 96 -6.33 -10.80 20.36
CA GLY A 96 -5.51 -9.58 20.49
C GLY A 96 -6.23 -8.28 20.19
N PHE A 97 -7.49 -8.31 19.76
CA PHE A 97 -8.32 -7.13 19.51
C PHE A 97 -9.64 -7.18 20.24
N LYS A 98 -10.21 -6.00 20.53
CA LYS A 98 -11.52 -5.81 21.15
C LYS A 98 -12.18 -4.54 20.61
N ALA A 99 -13.48 -4.41 20.84
CA ALA A 99 -14.21 -3.17 20.55
C ALA A 99 -13.55 -1.99 21.28
N GLY A 100 -13.41 -0.87 20.57
CA GLY A 100 -12.73 0.34 21.03
C GLY A 100 -11.23 0.41 20.65
N ASP A 101 -10.60 -0.67 20.21
CA ASP A 101 -9.21 -0.62 19.74
C ASP A 101 -9.10 0.22 18.46
N GLU A 102 -8.10 1.10 18.41
CA GLU A 102 -7.72 1.84 17.22
C GLU A 102 -6.79 1.00 16.36
N VAL A 103 -7.15 0.78 15.09
CA VAL A 103 -6.44 -0.12 14.18
C VAL A 103 -6.12 0.55 12.85
N TYR A 104 -5.16 -0.02 12.11
CA TYR A 104 -4.85 0.34 10.74
C TYR A 104 -4.46 -0.89 9.93
N TYR A 105 -4.75 -0.89 8.64
CA TYR A 105 -4.58 -2.05 7.77
C TYR A 105 -4.70 -1.69 6.30
N ALA A 106 -4.17 -2.56 5.42
CA ALA A 106 -4.35 -2.45 3.99
C ALA A 106 -5.60 -3.18 3.48
N GLY A 107 -5.99 -4.29 4.11
CA GLY A 107 -7.12 -5.11 3.66
C GLY A 107 -6.77 -6.10 2.55
N ALA A 108 -7.80 -6.66 1.90
CA ALA A 108 -7.67 -7.69 0.88
C ALA A 108 -8.37 -7.31 -0.43
N ILE A 109 -7.66 -7.46 -1.58
CA ILE A 109 -8.15 -6.98 -2.87
C ILE A 109 -9.41 -7.71 -3.38
N ASN A 110 -9.69 -8.91 -2.91
CA ASN A 110 -10.88 -9.70 -3.24
C ASN A 110 -12.09 -9.43 -2.34
N ARG A 111 -11.98 -8.52 -1.36
CA ARG A 111 -13.06 -8.11 -0.46
C ARG A 111 -13.50 -6.67 -0.73
N GLN A 112 -14.68 -6.26 -0.25
CA GLN A 112 -15.09 -4.85 -0.26
C GLN A 112 -14.08 -4.01 0.52
N GLY A 113 -13.74 -2.85 -0.03
CA GLY A 113 -12.68 -1.98 0.49
C GLY A 113 -13.15 -1.03 1.59
N SER A 114 -12.27 -0.09 1.92
CA SER A 114 -12.42 0.84 3.05
C SER A 114 -13.17 2.14 2.72
N TYR A 115 -13.59 2.38 1.47
CA TYR A 115 -14.40 3.56 1.15
C TYR A 115 -15.84 3.38 1.63
N ALA A 116 -16.00 3.00 2.89
CA ALA A 116 -17.26 2.74 3.58
C ALA A 116 -17.15 3.09 5.06
N GLN A 117 -18.26 3.49 5.69
CA GLN A 117 -18.28 3.80 7.13
C GLN A 117 -17.87 2.61 8.00
N LEU A 118 -18.23 1.40 7.56
CA LEU A 118 -17.87 0.16 8.23
C LEU A 118 -17.21 -0.80 7.24
N GLN A 119 -16.13 -1.44 7.66
CA GLN A 119 -15.45 -2.48 6.88
C GLN A 119 -15.21 -3.71 7.75
N ALA A 120 -15.47 -4.89 7.20
CA ALA A 120 -15.03 -6.16 7.79
C ALA A 120 -13.66 -6.54 7.20
N VAL A 121 -12.64 -6.65 8.04
CA VAL A 121 -11.27 -6.97 7.67
C VAL A 121 -10.73 -8.12 8.54
N ASP A 122 -9.96 -9.02 7.94
CA ASP A 122 -9.33 -10.11 8.66
C ASP A 122 -8.33 -9.56 9.69
N SER A 123 -8.48 -9.96 10.96
CA SER A 123 -7.65 -9.49 12.06
C SER A 123 -6.17 -9.84 11.92
N ARG A 124 -5.86 -10.91 11.18
CA ARG A 124 -4.48 -11.37 10.97
C ARG A 124 -3.66 -10.42 10.10
N ILE A 125 -4.33 -9.58 9.26
CA ILE A 125 -3.66 -8.59 8.40
C ILE A 125 -3.84 -7.15 8.92
N ALA A 126 -4.26 -6.97 10.16
CA ALA A 126 -4.42 -5.68 10.81
C ALA A 126 -3.50 -5.56 12.03
N ALA A 127 -3.21 -4.32 12.43
CA ALA A 127 -2.49 -4.03 13.65
C ALA A 127 -3.11 -2.85 14.39
N LYS A 128 -2.74 -2.67 15.67
CA LYS A 128 -3.07 -1.46 16.41
C LYS A 128 -2.34 -0.28 15.78
N LYS A 129 -3.05 0.81 15.58
CA LYS A 129 -2.53 2.05 15.02
C LYS A 129 -1.38 2.59 15.90
N PRO A 130 -0.33 3.21 15.32
CA PRO A 130 0.64 3.97 16.11
C PRO A 130 -0.07 4.98 17.03
N ARG A 131 0.29 5.02 18.30
CA ARG A 131 -0.34 5.90 19.29
C ARG A 131 -0.05 7.37 19.03
N THR A 132 1.11 7.66 18.46
CA THR A 132 1.59 9.02 18.18
C THR A 132 0.99 9.64 16.93
N LEU A 133 0.29 8.87 16.08
CA LEU A 133 -0.34 9.35 14.86
C LEU A 133 -1.85 9.50 15.02
N ASP A 134 -2.44 10.50 14.36
CA ASP A 134 -3.87 10.54 14.13
C ASP A 134 -4.31 9.51 13.07
N PHE A 135 -5.63 9.39 12.82
CA PHE A 135 -6.14 8.42 11.86
C PHE A 135 -5.71 8.72 10.42
N ALA A 136 -5.63 9.99 10.03
CA ALA A 136 -5.22 10.39 8.69
C ALA A 136 -3.75 10.03 8.44
N GLN A 137 -2.88 10.37 9.40
CA GLN A 137 -1.46 10.04 9.33
C GLN A 137 -1.22 8.53 9.31
N ALA A 138 -1.98 7.76 10.11
CA ALA A 138 -1.86 6.31 10.18
C ALA A 138 -2.35 5.62 8.90
N ALA A 139 -3.45 6.09 8.29
CA ALA A 139 -4.00 5.53 7.06
C ALA A 139 -3.07 5.66 5.85
N ALA A 140 -2.03 6.51 5.90
CA ALA A 140 -1.07 6.66 4.81
C ALA A 140 -0.01 5.54 4.74
N LEU A 141 0.04 4.65 5.74
CA LEU A 141 1.17 3.71 5.91
C LEU A 141 0.91 2.28 5.47
N PRO A 142 -0.25 1.62 5.73
CA PRO A 142 -0.34 0.16 5.71
C PRO A 142 0.09 -0.48 4.41
N LEU A 143 -0.55 -0.16 3.28
CA LEU A 143 -0.25 -0.79 1.99
C LEU A 143 1.21 -0.55 1.58
N THR A 144 1.66 0.69 1.70
CA THR A 144 3.00 1.07 1.27
C THR A 144 4.08 0.47 2.17
N ALA A 145 3.84 0.40 3.48
CA ALA A 145 4.77 -0.21 4.43
C ALA A 145 4.87 -1.73 4.26
N LEU A 146 3.73 -2.41 4.03
CA LEU A 146 3.72 -3.85 3.70
C LEU A 146 4.49 -4.11 2.40
N THR A 147 4.17 -3.37 1.33
CA THR A 147 4.86 -3.50 0.04
C THR A 147 6.37 -3.30 0.20
N ALA A 148 6.80 -2.23 0.88
CA ALA A 148 8.21 -1.94 1.06
C ALA A 148 8.91 -2.99 1.94
N TRP A 149 8.29 -3.40 3.04
CA TRP A 149 8.84 -4.40 3.94
C TRP A 149 9.01 -5.74 3.28
N GLU A 150 7.94 -6.26 2.64
CA GLU A 150 7.97 -7.53 1.93
C GLU A 150 8.98 -7.50 0.78
N THR A 151 9.05 -6.40 0.02
CA THR A 151 10.07 -6.23 -1.01
C THR A 151 11.49 -6.31 -0.44
N LEU A 152 11.79 -5.56 0.60
CA LEU A 152 13.16 -5.46 1.14
C LEU A 152 13.61 -6.75 1.82
N PHE A 153 12.76 -7.32 2.68
CA PHE A 153 13.18 -8.38 3.59
C PHE A 153 12.75 -9.78 3.15
N ASP A 154 11.62 -9.90 2.43
CA ASP A 154 11.11 -11.21 1.99
C ASP A 154 11.51 -11.52 0.52
N ARG A 155 11.68 -10.51 -0.36
CA ARG A 155 12.03 -10.71 -1.78
C ARG A 155 13.49 -10.43 -2.08
N LEU A 156 13.96 -9.21 -1.82
CA LEU A 156 15.35 -8.84 -2.04
C LEU A 156 16.29 -9.45 -1.01
N ASP A 157 15.76 -9.85 0.16
CA ASP A 157 16.57 -10.39 1.28
C ASP A 157 17.83 -9.53 1.51
N VAL A 158 17.60 -8.22 1.75
CA VAL A 158 18.68 -7.22 1.82
C VAL A 158 19.66 -7.47 2.97
N ASN A 159 19.29 -8.33 3.94
CA ASN A 159 20.18 -8.76 5.00
C ASN A 159 21.22 -9.80 4.53
N LYS A 160 20.98 -10.45 3.38
CA LYS A 160 21.94 -11.38 2.78
C LYS A 160 22.84 -10.64 1.79
N PRO A 161 24.12 -10.45 2.10
CA PRO A 161 25.06 -9.74 1.24
C PRO A 161 25.18 -10.37 -0.16
N VAL A 162 25.49 -9.53 -1.14
CA VAL A 162 25.96 -9.95 -2.46
C VAL A 162 27.49 -9.83 -2.47
N ALA A 163 28.19 -10.86 -2.88
CA ALA A 163 29.64 -10.91 -2.76
C ALA A 163 30.34 -9.94 -3.72
N GLY A 164 31.33 -9.21 -3.20
CA GLY A 164 32.27 -8.40 -4.00
C GLY A 164 31.76 -7.05 -4.47
N ASP A 165 30.70 -6.50 -3.84
CA ASP A 165 30.11 -5.23 -4.25
C ASP A 165 29.81 -4.26 -3.09
N SER A 166 29.24 -3.11 -3.41
CA SER A 166 28.81 -2.14 -2.43
C SER A 166 27.44 -2.52 -1.85
N ARG A 167 27.26 -2.28 -0.55
CA ARG A 167 25.95 -2.40 0.11
C ARG A 167 25.09 -1.18 -0.24
N ALA A 168 24.66 -1.10 -1.51
CA ALA A 168 23.81 -0.02 -1.99
C ALA A 168 22.55 -0.57 -2.69
N LEU A 169 21.44 0.15 -2.54
CA LEU A 169 20.17 -0.11 -3.21
C LEU A 169 19.77 1.09 -4.07
N LEU A 170 19.48 0.83 -5.35
CA LEU A 170 18.87 1.81 -6.24
C LEU A 170 17.35 1.70 -6.19
N LEU A 171 16.68 2.78 -5.83
CA LEU A 171 15.24 2.91 -5.72
C LEU A 171 14.69 3.79 -6.86
N VAL A 172 14.00 3.19 -7.82
CA VAL A 172 13.30 3.91 -8.89
C VAL A 172 11.91 4.33 -8.39
N GLY A 173 11.55 5.62 -8.58
CA GLY A 173 10.27 6.17 -8.10
C GLY A 173 10.26 6.48 -6.60
N GLY A 174 11.40 6.91 -6.06
CA GLY A 174 11.63 7.07 -4.62
C GLY A 174 10.68 8.03 -3.90
N ALA A 175 10.16 9.07 -4.56
CA ALA A 175 9.34 10.09 -3.91
C ALA A 175 7.86 9.70 -3.74
N GLY A 176 7.38 8.65 -4.39
CA GLY A 176 6.02 8.13 -4.22
C GLY A 176 5.79 7.48 -2.85
N GLY A 177 4.58 6.98 -2.61
CA GLY A 177 4.20 6.41 -1.31
C GLY A 177 5.09 5.24 -0.87
N VAL A 178 5.28 4.23 -1.74
CA VAL A 178 6.14 3.07 -1.45
C VAL A 178 7.60 3.51 -1.30
N GLY A 179 8.11 4.33 -2.24
CA GLY A 179 9.50 4.81 -2.19
C GLY A 179 9.80 5.57 -0.90
N SER A 180 8.87 6.41 -0.46
CA SER A 180 9.02 7.23 0.76
C SER A 180 9.20 6.38 2.03
N ILE A 181 8.45 5.31 2.19
CA ILE A 181 8.60 4.42 3.34
C ILE A 181 9.79 3.46 3.17
N THR A 182 10.12 3.07 1.93
CA THR A 182 11.31 2.25 1.62
C THR A 182 12.58 2.94 2.09
N VAL A 183 12.76 4.23 1.78
CA VAL A 183 13.92 5.02 2.23
C VAL A 183 14.00 5.01 3.76
N GLN A 184 12.90 5.25 4.44
CA GLN A 184 12.88 5.27 5.91
C GLN A 184 13.19 3.90 6.52
N LEU A 185 12.63 2.82 5.98
CA LEU A 185 12.88 1.44 6.45
C LEU A 185 14.35 1.06 6.28
N LEU A 186 14.94 1.32 5.11
CA LEU A 186 16.36 1.08 4.86
C LEU A 186 17.23 1.86 5.84
N LYS A 187 16.99 3.16 5.99
CA LYS A 187 17.76 4.03 6.89
C LYS A 187 17.65 3.62 8.35
N THR A 188 16.49 3.10 8.75
CA THR A 188 16.20 2.74 10.13
C THR A 188 16.69 1.35 10.51
N LEU A 189 16.65 0.39 9.58
CA LEU A 189 16.84 -1.04 9.88
C LEU A 189 18.11 -1.63 9.27
N THR A 190 18.82 -0.88 8.42
CA THR A 190 20.00 -1.40 7.70
C THR A 190 21.12 -0.34 7.65
N ASP A 191 22.30 -0.76 7.18
CA ASP A 191 23.44 0.07 6.85
C ASP A 191 23.61 0.29 5.34
N ILE A 192 22.56 0.00 4.54
CA ILE A 192 22.58 0.06 3.08
C ILE A 192 22.56 1.52 2.64
N GLN A 193 23.43 1.87 1.70
CA GLN A 193 23.42 3.17 1.03
C GLN A 193 22.23 3.27 0.08
N ILE A 194 21.48 4.35 0.15
CA ILE A 194 20.22 4.54 -0.57
C ILE A 194 20.44 5.52 -1.72
N ILE A 195 20.33 5.02 -2.94
CA ILE A 195 20.29 5.82 -4.16
C ILE A 195 18.86 5.91 -4.62
N ALA A 196 18.20 7.04 -4.47
CA ALA A 196 16.81 7.21 -4.89
C ALA A 196 16.71 8.07 -6.14
N THR A 197 15.70 7.81 -7.00
CA THR A 197 15.50 8.63 -8.19
C THR A 197 14.42 9.67 -7.98
N ALA A 198 14.68 10.90 -8.42
CA ALA A 198 13.72 11.99 -8.52
C ALA A 198 14.13 12.93 -9.67
N SER A 199 13.15 13.64 -10.27
CA SER A 199 13.42 14.60 -11.35
C SER A 199 13.03 16.04 -11.02
N ARG A 200 12.35 16.25 -9.88
CA ARG A 200 11.88 17.57 -9.45
C ARG A 200 12.53 17.99 -8.13
N PRO A 201 12.82 19.29 -7.93
CA PRO A 201 13.45 19.78 -6.70
C PRO A 201 12.70 19.41 -5.42
N GLU A 202 11.37 19.46 -5.44
CA GLU A 202 10.53 19.07 -4.29
C GLU A 202 10.65 17.60 -3.93
N SER A 203 10.69 16.73 -4.96
CA SER A 203 10.87 15.27 -4.78
C SER A 203 12.27 14.96 -4.27
N GLU A 204 13.30 15.64 -4.75
CA GLU A 204 14.67 15.51 -4.23
C GLU A 204 14.75 15.94 -2.76
N ALA A 205 14.23 17.12 -2.43
CA ALA A 205 14.23 17.63 -1.06
C ALA A 205 13.47 16.70 -0.11
N TRP A 206 12.37 16.09 -0.57
CA TRP A 206 11.63 15.09 0.17
C TRP A 206 12.48 13.86 0.47
N LEU A 207 13.11 13.27 -0.53
CA LEU A 207 13.94 12.07 -0.39
C LEU A 207 15.14 12.29 0.53
N ARG A 208 15.83 13.44 0.41
CA ARG A 208 16.92 13.80 1.30
C ARG A 208 16.46 13.93 2.76
N ARG A 209 15.30 14.53 2.98
CA ARG A 209 14.68 14.66 4.31
C ARG A 209 14.33 13.30 4.91
N LEU A 210 13.91 12.31 4.09
CA LEU A 210 13.62 10.94 4.53
C LEU A 210 14.89 10.10 4.77
N GLY A 211 16.07 10.57 4.37
CA GLY A 211 17.35 9.93 4.63
C GLY A 211 17.99 9.23 3.44
N ALA A 212 17.58 9.52 2.19
CA ALA A 212 18.29 9.05 1.00
C ALA A 212 19.73 9.62 1.00
N ASP A 213 20.72 8.75 0.83
CA ASP A 213 22.12 9.15 0.82
C ASP A 213 22.47 9.86 -0.50
N PHE A 214 21.89 9.40 -1.59
CA PHE A 214 22.04 9.99 -2.93
C PHE A 214 20.69 10.12 -3.61
N VAL A 215 20.51 11.21 -4.37
CA VAL A 215 19.35 11.39 -5.26
C VAL A 215 19.87 11.66 -6.66
N ILE A 216 19.41 10.85 -7.63
CA ILE A 216 19.77 10.95 -9.03
C ILE A 216 18.54 11.20 -9.90
N ASN A 217 18.72 11.75 -11.09
CA ASN A 217 17.62 12.11 -11.98
C ASN A 217 17.32 10.99 -12.97
N HIS A 218 16.12 10.42 -12.90
CA HIS A 218 15.68 9.33 -13.78
C HIS A 218 15.46 9.73 -15.26
N HIS A 219 15.56 11.01 -15.61
CA HIS A 219 15.55 11.46 -17.01
C HIS A 219 16.92 11.34 -17.69
N HIS A 220 17.96 11.00 -16.95
CA HIS A 220 19.32 10.79 -17.45
C HIS A 220 19.77 9.35 -17.24
N SER A 221 20.85 8.93 -17.89
CA SER A 221 21.44 7.59 -17.71
C SER A 221 21.69 7.27 -16.24
N LEU A 222 21.03 6.25 -15.73
CA LEU A 222 21.21 5.81 -14.35
C LEU A 222 22.62 5.23 -14.13
N PRO A 223 23.18 4.39 -15.04
CA PRO A 223 24.54 3.87 -14.90
C PRO A 223 25.59 4.97 -14.78
N GLU A 224 25.57 5.97 -15.67
CA GLU A 224 26.53 7.08 -15.63
C GLU A 224 26.46 7.91 -14.35
N GLN A 225 25.24 8.11 -13.83
CA GLN A 225 25.07 8.85 -12.58
C GLN A 225 25.57 8.04 -11.38
N VAL A 226 25.27 6.75 -11.32
CA VAL A 226 25.72 5.86 -10.23
C VAL A 226 27.24 5.75 -10.24
N GLU A 227 27.88 5.60 -11.41
CA GLU A 227 29.33 5.59 -11.55
C GLU A 227 29.98 6.84 -10.94
N LYS A 228 29.42 8.02 -11.21
CA LYS A 228 29.91 9.32 -10.69
C LYS A 228 29.82 9.44 -9.16
N LEU A 229 28.99 8.61 -8.50
CA LEU A 229 28.91 8.60 -7.03
C LEU A 229 30.15 7.97 -6.39
N GLY A 230 30.92 7.15 -7.13
CA GLY A 230 32.13 6.52 -6.62
C GLY A 230 31.92 5.49 -5.51
N ILE A 231 30.69 4.96 -5.36
CA ILE A 231 30.32 4.03 -4.29
C ILE A 231 30.41 2.56 -4.69
N GLY A 232 30.85 2.29 -5.92
CA GLY A 232 30.86 0.93 -6.47
C GLY A 232 29.51 0.53 -7.08
N THR A 233 29.33 -0.77 -7.29
CA THR A 233 28.21 -1.36 -8.00
C THR A 233 27.11 -1.72 -7.01
N PRO A 234 25.85 -1.21 -7.13
CA PRO A 234 24.77 -1.55 -6.20
C PRO A 234 24.42 -3.05 -6.22
N SER A 235 24.09 -3.58 -5.05
CA SER A 235 23.66 -4.98 -4.87
C SER A 235 22.20 -5.20 -5.25
N TRP A 236 21.37 -4.19 -5.01
CA TRP A 236 19.92 -4.30 -5.13
C TRP A 236 19.33 -3.15 -5.93
N ALA A 237 18.22 -3.44 -6.62
CA ALA A 237 17.36 -2.43 -7.20
C ALA A 237 15.90 -2.71 -6.82
N PHE A 238 15.18 -1.65 -6.51
CA PHE A 238 13.73 -1.69 -6.33
C PHE A 238 13.06 -0.71 -7.30
N SER A 239 12.29 -1.24 -8.25
CA SER A 239 11.55 -0.45 -9.23
C SER A 239 10.08 -0.37 -8.84
N THR A 240 9.56 0.85 -8.67
CA THR A 240 8.15 1.06 -8.30
C THR A 240 7.27 1.44 -9.48
N SER A 241 7.87 1.74 -10.64
CA SER A 241 7.14 2.13 -11.86
C SER A 241 8.02 2.08 -13.09
N HIS A 242 7.40 1.88 -14.27
CA HIS A 242 8.06 1.87 -15.59
C HIS A 242 9.25 0.90 -15.66
N THR A 243 9.12 -0.25 -15.02
CA THR A 243 10.22 -1.23 -14.89
C THR A 243 10.72 -1.70 -16.24
N GLU A 244 9.84 -1.88 -17.24
CA GLU A 244 10.24 -2.24 -18.61
C GLU A 244 11.22 -1.24 -19.22
N HIS A 245 11.08 0.03 -18.90
CA HIS A 245 11.97 1.09 -19.39
C HIS A 245 13.33 1.07 -18.66
N TYR A 246 13.33 0.81 -17.35
CA TYR A 246 14.56 0.87 -16.55
C TYR A 246 15.33 -0.44 -16.50
N LEU A 247 14.70 -1.59 -16.77
CA LEU A 247 15.32 -2.90 -16.59
C LEU A 247 16.66 -3.07 -17.33
N PRO A 248 16.87 -2.59 -18.58
CA PRO A 248 18.18 -2.65 -19.22
C PRO A 248 19.26 -1.92 -18.45
N GLN A 249 18.98 -0.71 -17.95
CA GLN A 249 19.91 0.08 -17.16
C GLN A 249 20.19 -0.56 -15.80
N LEU A 250 19.17 -1.16 -15.16
CA LEU A 250 19.33 -1.90 -13.90
C LEU A 250 20.21 -3.14 -14.08
N ALA A 251 20.06 -3.86 -15.21
CA ALA A 251 20.92 -5.00 -15.54
C ALA A 251 22.37 -4.60 -15.76
N GLU A 252 22.61 -3.43 -16.35
CA GLU A 252 23.95 -2.87 -16.58
C GLU A 252 24.61 -2.47 -15.27
N LEU A 253 23.90 -1.71 -14.42
CA LEU A 253 24.51 -1.08 -13.24
C LEU A 253 24.65 -2.01 -12.03
N LEU A 254 23.81 -3.08 -11.91
CA LEU A 254 23.87 -3.96 -10.76
C LEU A 254 25.07 -4.90 -10.79
N ALA A 255 25.55 -5.25 -9.60
CA ALA A 255 26.58 -6.25 -9.40
C ALA A 255 26.16 -7.65 -9.92
N PRO A 256 27.12 -8.50 -10.34
CA PRO A 256 26.83 -9.92 -10.55
C PRO A 256 26.17 -10.55 -9.30
N GLN A 257 25.14 -11.38 -9.52
CA GLN A 257 24.29 -11.98 -8.48
C GLN A 257 23.45 -10.97 -7.70
N GLY A 258 23.32 -9.75 -8.18
CA GLY A 258 22.41 -8.73 -7.64
C GLY A 258 20.95 -9.14 -7.73
N ARG A 259 20.07 -8.38 -7.09
CA ARG A 259 18.63 -8.69 -7.03
C ARG A 259 17.81 -7.47 -7.40
N ILE A 260 16.79 -7.68 -8.25
CA ILE A 260 15.82 -6.64 -8.65
C ILE A 260 14.45 -7.05 -8.11
N ALA A 261 13.72 -6.10 -7.53
CA ALA A 261 12.31 -6.27 -7.25
C ALA A 261 11.48 -5.21 -7.97
N LEU A 262 10.23 -5.56 -8.31
CA LEU A 262 9.27 -4.67 -8.96
C LEU A 262 7.87 -4.88 -8.41
N ILE A 263 7.04 -3.83 -8.53
CA ILE A 263 5.64 -3.80 -8.04
C ILE A 263 4.66 -3.24 -9.08
N ASP A 264 5.14 -2.80 -10.22
CA ASP A 264 4.30 -2.37 -11.34
C ASP A 264 3.90 -3.55 -12.24
N ASP A 265 3.08 -3.27 -13.25
CA ASP A 265 2.47 -4.28 -14.12
C ASP A 265 2.93 -4.04 -15.59
N PRO A 266 4.21 -4.26 -15.93
CA PRO A 266 4.67 -4.13 -17.30
C PRO A 266 3.97 -5.14 -18.21
N ALA A 267 3.55 -4.70 -19.40
CA ALA A 267 2.88 -5.57 -20.38
C ALA A 267 3.81 -6.69 -20.90
N ALA A 268 5.11 -6.41 -20.94
CA ALA A 268 6.16 -7.38 -21.29
C ALA A 268 7.45 -6.99 -20.58
N LEU A 269 8.24 -7.98 -20.17
CA LEU A 269 9.50 -7.77 -19.49
C LEU A 269 10.56 -8.72 -20.06
N ASP A 270 11.59 -8.16 -20.75
CA ASP A 270 12.71 -8.95 -21.25
C ASP A 270 13.74 -9.16 -20.13
N ALA A 271 13.77 -10.36 -19.57
CA ALA A 271 14.72 -10.74 -18.54
C ALA A 271 16.09 -11.23 -19.05
N ASN A 272 16.29 -11.35 -20.39
CA ASN A 272 17.54 -11.85 -20.96
C ASN A 272 18.79 -11.05 -20.53
N PRO A 273 18.75 -9.71 -20.41
CA PRO A 273 19.90 -8.93 -19.96
C PRO A 273 20.41 -9.32 -18.58
N LEU A 274 19.58 -9.91 -17.73
CA LEU A 274 19.95 -10.30 -16.35
C LEU A 274 20.84 -11.55 -16.31
N LYS A 275 20.76 -12.40 -17.36
CA LYS A 275 21.42 -13.72 -17.41
C LYS A 275 22.94 -13.62 -17.26
N GLY A 276 23.58 -12.68 -17.95
CA GLY A 276 25.06 -12.58 -17.95
C GLY A 276 25.68 -12.32 -16.58
N LYS A 277 24.91 -11.71 -15.67
CA LYS A 277 25.32 -11.42 -14.30
C LYS A 277 24.61 -12.29 -13.26
N SER A 278 23.77 -13.27 -13.66
CA SER A 278 22.95 -14.09 -12.77
C SER A 278 22.09 -13.26 -11.80
N ILE A 279 21.58 -12.12 -12.27
CA ILE A 279 20.71 -11.24 -11.49
C ILE A 279 19.35 -11.90 -11.33
N SER A 280 18.82 -11.94 -10.11
CA SER A 280 17.47 -12.44 -9.85
C SER A 280 16.43 -11.33 -9.93
N LEU A 281 15.22 -11.69 -10.41
CA LEU A 281 14.08 -10.79 -10.55
C LEU A 281 12.96 -11.28 -9.64
N HIS A 282 12.38 -10.37 -8.86
CA HIS A 282 11.36 -10.67 -7.87
C HIS A 282 10.14 -9.77 -8.07
N TRP A 283 8.95 -10.37 -8.10
CA TRP A 283 7.69 -9.66 -8.01
C TRP A 283 7.31 -9.47 -6.55
N GLU A 284 6.86 -8.27 -6.19
CA GLU A 284 6.14 -8.06 -4.94
C GLU A 284 4.70 -7.64 -5.23
N PHE A 285 3.76 -8.39 -4.66
CA PHE A 285 2.34 -8.09 -4.67
C PHE A 285 1.78 -8.33 -3.27
N MET A 286 1.72 -7.28 -2.46
CA MET A 286 1.39 -7.38 -1.03
C MET A 286 0.02 -8.04 -0.77
N PHE A 287 -0.87 -8.09 -1.76
CA PHE A 287 -2.15 -8.78 -1.64
C PHE A 287 -2.03 -10.31 -1.75
N THR A 288 -0.87 -10.87 -2.07
CA THR A 288 -0.71 -12.33 -2.22
C THR A 288 -1.13 -13.08 -0.97
N ARG A 289 -0.67 -12.65 0.21
CA ARG A 289 -1.00 -13.28 1.49
C ARG A 289 -2.50 -13.30 1.78
N PRO A 290 -3.23 -12.16 1.78
CA PRO A 290 -4.67 -12.17 2.02
C PRO A 290 -5.50 -12.75 0.88
N LEU A 291 -5.05 -12.62 -0.39
CA LEU A 291 -5.78 -13.13 -1.56
C LEU A 291 -5.73 -14.66 -1.64
N ARG A 292 -4.61 -15.28 -1.25
CA ARG A 292 -4.37 -16.73 -1.29
C ARG A 292 -4.53 -17.40 0.06
N GLU A 293 -4.83 -16.63 1.11
CA GLU A 293 -4.93 -17.14 2.50
C GLU A 293 -3.73 -18.04 2.84
N THR A 294 -2.51 -17.52 2.58
CA THR A 294 -1.27 -18.28 2.78
C THR A 294 -1.09 -18.66 4.25
N ALA A 295 -0.33 -19.71 4.51
CA ALA A 295 -0.07 -20.20 5.88
C ALA A 295 0.55 -19.11 6.79
N ASP A 296 1.24 -18.14 6.20
CA ASP A 296 1.88 -17.01 6.87
C ASP A 296 1.07 -15.68 6.78
N ILE A 297 -0.24 -15.74 6.57
CA ILE A 297 -1.11 -14.56 6.42
C ILE A 297 -0.93 -13.56 7.59
N ALA A 298 -0.72 -14.05 8.81
CA ALA A 298 -0.53 -13.22 10.00
C ALA A 298 0.75 -12.35 9.95
N ARG A 299 1.68 -12.67 9.04
CA ARG A 299 2.91 -11.90 8.87
C ARG A 299 2.64 -10.43 8.57
N GLN A 300 1.55 -10.10 7.87
CA GLN A 300 1.20 -8.70 7.59
C GLN A 300 0.81 -7.93 8.86
N GLY A 301 0.02 -8.54 9.74
CA GLY A 301 -0.28 -7.94 11.06
C GLY A 301 0.98 -7.71 11.90
N GLU A 302 1.92 -8.68 11.89
CA GLU A 302 3.21 -8.54 12.59
C GLU A 302 4.06 -7.40 12.02
N ILE A 303 4.15 -7.30 10.68
CA ILE A 303 4.88 -6.20 10.01
C ILE A 303 4.27 -4.85 10.40
N LEU A 304 2.95 -4.71 10.31
CA LEU A 304 2.28 -3.48 10.71
C LEU A 304 2.49 -3.16 12.19
N ALA A 305 2.42 -4.15 13.09
CA ALA A 305 2.73 -3.94 14.50
C ALA A 305 4.17 -3.44 14.72
N LYS A 306 5.14 -3.97 13.96
CA LYS A 306 6.53 -3.50 14.00
C LYS A 306 6.68 -2.07 13.44
N VAL A 307 5.99 -1.75 12.35
CA VAL A 307 5.95 -0.39 11.80
C VAL A 307 5.34 0.57 12.82
N ALA A 308 4.24 0.21 13.48
CA ALA A 308 3.62 1.03 14.51
C ALA A 308 4.58 1.29 15.69
N GLN A 309 5.31 0.28 16.13
CA GLN A 309 6.35 0.44 17.17
C GLN A 309 7.43 1.44 16.72
N LEU A 310 7.96 1.31 15.52
CA LEU A 310 9.01 2.19 14.99
C LEU A 310 8.53 3.65 14.85
N VAL A 311 7.26 3.83 14.50
CA VAL A 311 6.63 5.17 14.46
C VAL A 311 6.51 5.74 15.87
N ASP A 312 6.03 4.97 16.84
CA ASP A 312 5.91 5.41 18.24
C ASP A 312 7.27 5.71 18.89
N GLU A 313 8.35 5.08 18.42
CA GLU A 313 9.74 5.35 18.78
C GLU A 313 10.32 6.60 18.05
N GLY A 314 9.58 7.23 17.15
CA GLY A 314 10.03 8.38 16.36
C GLY A 314 11.07 8.03 15.27
N ARG A 315 11.20 6.75 14.90
CA ARG A 315 12.16 6.24 13.91
C ARG A 315 11.58 6.14 12.50
N LEU A 316 10.26 6.09 12.38
CA LEU A 316 9.52 6.19 11.12
C LEU A 316 8.48 7.31 11.24
N HIS A 317 8.19 7.95 10.14
CA HIS A 317 7.22 9.04 10.06
C HIS A 317 6.15 8.72 9.01
N SER A 318 4.94 9.26 9.21
CA SER A 318 3.88 9.19 8.21
C SER A 318 4.33 9.81 6.90
N THR A 319 3.93 9.19 5.79
CA THR A 319 4.21 9.65 4.43
C THR A 319 3.12 10.53 3.85
N VAL A 320 2.13 10.96 4.66
CA VAL A 320 1.06 11.86 4.24
C VAL A 320 1.62 13.21 3.83
N THR A 321 1.21 13.70 2.66
CA THR A 321 1.55 15.04 2.17
C THR A 321 0.29 15.87 1.90
N GLN A 322 -0.84 15.21 1.69
CA GLN A 322 -2.12 15.88 1.47
C GLN A 322 -3.25 15.16 2.22
N THR A 323 -4.08 15.95 2.90
CA THR A 323 -5.30 15.49 3.56
C THR A 323 -6.50 16.21 2.98
N ILE A 324 -7.52 15.46 2.59
CA ILE A 324 -8.80 15.97 2.09
C ILE A 324 -9.87 15.65 3.14
N ASN A 325 -10.62 16.66 3.59
CA ASN A 325 -11.70 16.44 4.55
C ASN A 325 -12.97 15.92 3.84
N GLY A 326 -13.53 14.86 4.41
CA GLY A 326 -14.75 14.21 3.92
C GLY A 326 -14.48 13.07 2.95
N ILE A 327 -14.86 11.84 3.37
CA ILE A 327 -14.85 10.64 2.53
C ILE A 327 -16.16 10.61 1.76
N ASN A 328 -16.14 11.04 0.51
CA ASN A 328 -17.28 11.05 -0.41
C ASN A 328 -16.81 10.87 -1.85
N ALA A 329 -17.74 10.62 -2.77
CA ALA A 329 -17.44 10.33 -4.17
C ALA A 329 -16.64 11.47 -4.85
N ALA A 330 -17.00 12.74 -4.62
CA ALA A 330 -16.34 13.88 -5.23
C ALA A 330 -14.87 14.00 -4.79
N ASN A 331 -14.61 13.87 -3.50
CA ASN A 331 -13.26 13.96 -2.93
C ASN A 331 -12.38 12.73 -3.32
N LEU A 332 -12.98 11.54 -3.34
CA LEU A 332 -12.26 10.33 -3.80
C LEU A 332 -11.92 10.40 -5.29
N ARG A 333 -12.83 10.90 -6.15
CA ARG A 333 -12.49 11.16 -7.57
C ARG A 333 -11.30 12.11 -7.71
N ARG A 334 -11.30 13.21 -6.95
CA ARG A 334 -10.17 14.16 -6.94
C ARG A 334 -8.86 13.47 -6.52
N ALA A 335 -8.89 12.66 -5.47
CA ALA A 335 -7.71 11.91 -5.01
C ALA A 335 -7.25 10.86 -6.04
N HIS A 336 -8.18 10.14 -6.69
CA HIS A 336 -7.87 9.23 -7.79
C HIS A 336 -7.19 9.93 -8.96
N GLN A 337 -7.69 11.11 -9.37
CA GLN A 337 -7.06 11.93 -10.43
C GLN A 337 -5.64 12.37 -10.04
N MET A 338 -5.40 12.68 -8.76
CA MET A 338 -4.05 13.02 -8.28
C MET A 338 -3.10 11.83 -8.39
N VAL A 339 -3.55 10.64 -8.02
CA VAL A 339 -2.74 9.40 -8.13
C VAL A 339 -2.50 9.02 -9.60
N GLU A 340 -3.51 9.18 -10.48
CA GLU A 340 -3.38 8.89 -11.92
C GLU A 340 -2.35 9.78 -12.63
N ARG A 341 -2.16 11.02 -12.19
CA ARG A 341 -1.12 11.88 -12.77
C ARG A 341 0.30 11.35 -12.55
N GLY A 342 0.52 10.48 -11.56
CA GLY A 342 1.81 9.86 -11.30
C GLY A 342 2.90 10.81 -10.77
N ASP A 343 2.55 12.04 -10.41
CA ASP A 343 3.47 13.09 -9.98
C ASP A 343 3.43 13.37 -8.47
N MET A 344 2.71 12.57 -7.71
CA MET A 344 2.58 12.75 -6.26
C MET A 344 3.87 12.49 -5.50
N VAL A 345 4.14 13.34 -4.52
CA VAL A 345 5.09 13.09 -3.44
C VAL A 345 4.33 12.54 -2.24
N GLY A 346 4.81 11.44 -1.66
CA GLY A 346 4.14 10.81 -0.52
C GLY A 346 2.74 10.30 -0.81
N LYS A 347 1.78 10.58 0.09
CA LYS A 347 0.42 10.02 0.07
C LYS A 347 -0.67 11.07 0.23
N VAL A 348 -1.81 10.84 -0.44
CA VAL A 348 -3.07 11.55 -0.21
C VAL A 348 -4.00 10.72 0.64
N VAL A 349 -4.61 11.37 1.64
CA VAL A 349 -5.51 10.76 2.62
C VAL A 349 -6.84 11.52 2.64
N LEU A 350 -7.93 10.80 2.87
CA LEU A 350 -9.23 11.39 3.15
C LEU A 350 -9.65 11.01 4.58
N ALA A 351 -10.23 11.96 5.33
CA ALA A 351 -10.63 11.74 6.71
C ALA A 351 -12.01 12.35 6.99
N GLY A 352 -12.81 11.62 7.81
CA GLY A 352 -14.16 12.01 8.20
C GLY A 352 -15.24 11.61 7.16
N TRP A 353 -16.47 11.39 7.67
CA TRP A 353 -17.66 11.03 6.86
C TRP A 353 -18.69 12.15 6.90
#